data_a7219cd6f23a0d7182d8bb6e6c5cb6e1
#
_entry.id   a7219cd6f23a0d7182d8bb6e6c5cb6e1
#
_cell.length_a   1.000
_cell.length_b   1.000
_cell.length_c   1.000
_cell.angle_alpha   90.00
_cell.angle_beta   90.00
_cell.angle_gamma   90.00
#
_symmetry.space_group_name_H-M   'P 1'
#
loop_
_entity.id
_entity.type
_entity.pdbx_description
1 polymer ?
#
loop_
_entity_poly.entity_id
_entity_poly.type
_entity_poly.pdbx_seq_one_letter_code
_entity_poly.pdbx_strand_id
1 'polypeptide(L)'
;MSLHDLLPGKLGFGTAPLGNMFRDIPEAEARATVDAAWNDGIRYFDNAPFYGAGLAEIRMGDALADKPRDAYVISTKVGRLVLDEVEDVSARDLGEKGEVFKYGRPNRIVNDYSYDATLRSIDDSLARLKTDRIEIAWVHDVAQDFYGDEWLAMFESARTGAFRALDRLRDEGVIKAWGLGVNRVEPIELLLDLEGLRPDGFLLAGRYTLLDHSRALQRVMPKVAERGLGIVVGGPYSSGALVGGPNFEYAPATPAILDKVARIKTLADRHGISMKAAGLQFVLANPAVAAVIPGASRPERIAEDRAALRETVPTDFWRELREAGLIDRQAPVPGDG
;
A
#
# COMPACT_ATOMS: atom_id res chain seq x y z
N MET A 1 -3.54 15.20 -13.78
CA MET A 1 -3.73 13.79 -14.24
C MET A 1 -4.21 13.03 -13.03
N SER A 2 -5.30 12.28 -13.11
CA SER A 2 -5.76 11.50 -11.95
C SER A 2 -4.94 10.21 -11.82
N LEU A 3 -4.95 9.58 -10.62
CA LEU A 3 -4.35 8.25 -10.46
C LEU A 3 -5.02 7.21 -11.35
N HIS A 4 -6.31 7.38 -11.65
CA HIS A 4 -7.04 6.48 -12.56
C HIS A 4 -6.49 6.50 -13.98
N ASP A 5 -5.98 7.67 -14.44
CA ASP A 5 -5.38 7.82 -15.77
C ASP A 5 -3.91 7.41 -15.80
N LEU A 6 -3.21 7.60 -14.66
CA LEU A 6 -1.78 7.33 -14.54
C LEU A 6 -1.48 5.83 -14.41
N LEU A 7 -2.32 5.10 -13.67
CA LEU A 7 -2.05 3.70 -13.36
C LEU A 7 -2.45 2.78 -14.51
N PRO A 8 -1.58 1.85 -14.93
CA PRO A 8 -1.79 1.01 -16.12
C PRO A 8 -2.80 -0.13 -15.89
N GLY A 9 -3.45 -0.18 -14.72
CA GLY A 9 -4.48 -1.17 -14.41
C GLY A 9 -4.90 -1.14 -12.95
N LYS A 10 -5.94 -1.91 -12.64
CA LYS A 10 -6.53 -1.99 -11.29
C LYS A 10 -5.76 -2.88 -10.32
N LEU A 11 -4.87 -3.75 -10.80
CA LEU A 11 -4.01 -4.62 -9.99
C LEU A 11 -2.57 -4.18 -10.13
N GLY A 12 -1.96 -3.79 -9.01
CA GLY A 12 -0.53 -3.55 -8.87
C GLY A 12 0.11 -4.57 -7.93
N PHE A 13 1.39 -4.40 -7.65
CA PHE A 13 2.17 -5.23 -6.76
C PHE A 13 2.79 -4.40 -5.64
N GLY A 14 2.40 -4.69 -4.38
CA GLY A 14 3.00 -4.11 -3.18
C GLY A 14 4.25 -4.89 -2.77
N THR A 15 5.41 -4.25 -2.79
CA THR A 15 6.70 -4.93 -2.62
C THR A 15 7.16 -5.06 -1.18
N ALA A 16 6.37 -4.65 -0.18
CA ALA A 16 6.75 -4.77 1.23
C ALA A 16 7.26 -6.18 1.62
N PRO A 17 6.66 -7.31 1.15
CA PRO A 17 7.21 -8.63 1.41
C PRO A 17 8.65 -8.82 0.91
N LEU A 18 9.04 -8.16 -0.20
CA LEU A 18 10.40 -8.23 -0.75
C LEU A 18 11.46 -7.53 0.13
N GLY A 19 11.03 -6.74 1.12
CA GLY A 19 11.89 -6.22 2.20
C GLY A 19 12.13 -7.23 3.33
N ASN A 20 11.83 -8.52 3.12
CA ASN A 20 11.89 -9.56 4.14
C ASN A 20 10.87 -9.34 5.27
N MET A 21 9.64 -8.90 4.91
CA MET A 21 8.54 -8.78 5.85
C MET A 21 8.15 -10.14 6.43
N PHE A 22 8.21 -10.25 7.77
CA PHE A 22 7.90 -11.44 8.57
C PHE A 22 8.83 -12.66 8.36
N ARG A 23 9.56 -12.75 7.28
CA ARG A 23 10.48 -13.84 6.99
C ARG A 23 11.64 -13.39 6.11
N ASP A 24 12.73 -14.12 6.18
CA ASP A 24 13.80 -14.01 5.20
C ASP A 24 13.37 -14.68 3.88
N ILE A 25 13.50 -13.95 2.76
CA ILE A 25 13.15 -14.42 1.41
C ILE A 25 14.44 -14.56 0.63
N PRO A 26 14.74 -15.76 0.09
CA PRO A 26 15.89 -15.95 -0.78
C PRO A 26 15.83 -15.04 -2.02
N GLU A 27 16.98 -14.54 -2.48
CA GLU A 27 17.06 -13.63 -3.64
C GLU A 27 16.41 -14.23 -4.90
N ALA A 28 16.60 -15.52 -5.14
CA ALA A 28 15.99 -16.22 -6.28
C ALA A 28 14.46 -16.22 -6.20
N GLU A 29 13.89 -16.39 -5.00
CA GLU A 29 12.43 -16.36 -4.79
C GLU A 29 11.88 -14.93 -4.93
N ALA A 30 12.60 -13.94 -4.40
CA ALA A 30 12.23 -12.54 -4.57
C ALA A 30 12.21 -12.14 -6.05
N ARG A 31 13.28 -12.48 -6.80
CA ARG A 31 13.36 -12.27 -8.25
C ARG A 31 12.22 -12.96 -8.99
N ALA A 32 11.99 -14.24 -8.72
CA ALA A 32 10.93 -15.03 -9.36
C ALA A 32 9.54 -14.43 -9.09
N THR A 33 9.32 -13.84 -7.91
CA THR A 33 8.04 -13.18 -7.58
C THR A 33 7.80 -11.92 -8.42
N VAL A 34 8.82 -11.09 -8.64
CA VAL A 34 8.72 -9.93 -9.54
C VAL A 34 8.52 -10.35 -10.99
N ASP A 35 9.29 -11.35 -11.44
CA ASP A 35 9.14 -11.89 -12.80
C ASP A 35 7.73 -12.48 -13.01
N ALA A 36 7.16 -13.16 -12.02
CA ALA A 36 5.78 -13.63 -12.07
C ALA A 36 4.79 -12.49 -12.20
N ALA A 37 4.95 -11.41 -11.41
CA ALA A 37 4.10 -10.21 -11.52
C ALA A 37 4.20 -9.57 -12.90
N TRP A 38 5.41 -9.43 -13.44
CA TRP A 38 5.62 -8.91 -14.79
C TRP A 38 4.95 -9.79 -15.86
N ASN A 39 5.17 -11.10 -15.81
CA ASN A 39 4.64 -12.07 -16.78
C ASN A 39 3.12 -12.17 -16.72
N ASP A 40 2.53 -11.94 -15.53
CA ASP A 40 1.08 -11.87 -15.34
C ASP A 40 0.46 -10.53 -15.81
N GLY A 41 1.29 -9.61 -16.31
CA GLY A 41 0.82 -8.33 -16.86
C GLY A 41 0.67 -7.21 -15.82
N ILE A 42 1.16 -7.38 -14.60
CA ILE A 42 1.23 -6.29 -13.63
C ILE A 42 2.26 -5.27 -14.11
N ARG A 43 1.88 -3.98 -14.10
CA ARG A 43 2.69 -2.86 -14.57
C ARG A 43 2.72 -1.69 -13.60
N TYR A 44 2.16 -1.86 -12.41
CA TYR A 44 2.27 -0.92 -11.29
C TYR A 44 2.93 -1.59 -10.10
N PHE A 45 4.04 -1.00 -9.60
CA PHE A 45 4.85 -1.52 -8.51
C PHE A 45 5.03 -0.46 -7.43
N ASP A 46 4.62 -0.76 -6.20
CA ASP A 46 4.75 0.15 -5.05
C ASP A 46 5.86 -0.31 -4.11
N ASN A 47 6.77 0.59 -3.80
CA ASN A 47 7.92 0.38 -2.95
C ASN A 47 7.96 1.34 -1.75
N ALA A 48 8.99 1.18 -0.90
CA ALA A 48 9.39 2.16 0.10
C ALA A 48 10.85 1.93 0.55
N PRO A 49 11.58 3.01 0.90
CA PRO A 49 12.87 2.90 1.59
C PRO A 49 12.79 2.10 2.90
N PHE A 50 11.67 2.22 3.61
CA PHE A 50 11.43 1.49 4.86
C PHE A 50 11.38 -0.03 4.67
N TYR A 51 11.00 -0.55 3.52
CA TYR A 51 10.84 -1.98 3.30
C TYR A 51 12.18 -2.70 3.30
N GLY A 52 12.55 -3.20 4.49
CA GLY A 52 13.82 -3.88 4.71
C GLY A 52 15.04 -2.96 4.55
N ALA A 53 14.94 -1.68 4.94
CA ALA A 53 16.00 -0.69 4.79
C ALA A 53 16.51 -0.58 3.33
N GLY A 54 15.56 -0.42 2.39
CA GLY A 54 15.82 -0.30 0.96
C GLY A 54 15.99 -1.62 0.20
N LEU A 55 15.89 -2.77 0.89
CA LEU A 55 16.04 -4.08 0.25
C LEU A 55 15.01 -4.33 -0.86
N ALA A 56 13.74 -3.96 -0.61
CA ALA A 56 12.67 -4.12 -1.60
C ALA A 56 12.93 -3.30 -2.86
N GLU A 57 13.43 -2.07 -2.72
CA GLU A 57 13.79 -1.22 -3.87
C GLU A 57 14.97 -1.80 -4.68
N ILE A 58 16.00 -2.31 -3.99
CA ILE A 58 17.14 -2.97 -4.65
C ILE A 58 16.68 -4.18 -5.45
N ARG A 59 15.91 -5.08 -4.84
CA ARG A 59 15.37 -6.30 -5.48
C ARG A 59 14.48 -5.97 -6.67
N MET A 60 13.66 -4.94 -6.53
CA MET A 60 12.79 -4.47 -7.63
C MET A 60 13.63 -3.90 -8.77
N GLY A 61 14.61 -3.04 -8.46
CA GLY A 61 15.53 -2.48 -9.45
C GLY A 61 16.27 -3.56 -10.23
N ASP A 62 16.79 -4.58 -9.53
CA ASP A 62 17.47 -5.73 -10.16
C ASP A 62 16.54 -6.56 -11.05
N ALA A 63 15.29 -6.75 -10.63
CA ALA A 63 14.34 -7.54 -11.38
C ALA A 63 13.77 -6.82 -12.61
N LEU A 64 13.67 -5.49 -12.57
CA LEU A 64 13.12 -4.68 -13.67
C LEU A 64 14.19 -4.08 -14.59
N ALA A 65 15.49 -4.27 -14.32
CA ALA A 65 16.58 -3.65 -15.07
C ALA A 65 16.59 -3.96 -16.58
N ASP A 66 16.07 -5.12 -16.98
CA ASP A 66 15.95 -5.57 -18.36
C ASP A 66 14.57 -5.31 -18.99
N LYS A 67 13.65 -4.68 -18.28
CA LYS A 67 12.28 -4.41 -18.74
C LYS A 67 12.18 -3.00 -19.36
N PRO A 68 11.38 -2.82 -20.42
CA PRO A 68 11.17 -1.49 -20.99
C PRO A 68 10.62 -0.50 -19.95
N ARG A 69 11.38 0.56 -19.64
CA ARG A 69 11.03 1.50 -18.56
C ARG A 69 9.69 2.21 -18.79
N ASP A 70 9.30 2.43 -20.02
CA ASP A 70 8.04 3.05 -20.40
C ASP A 70 6.82 2.13 -20.24
N ALA A 71 7.05 0.85 -19.98
CA ALA A 71 5.99 -0.14 -19.89
C ALA A 71 5.38 -0.26 -18.47
N TYR A 72 5.93 0.44 -17.45
CA TYR A 72 5.47 0.30 -16.07
C TYR A 72 5.59 1.60 -15.27
N VAL A 73 4.82 1.66 -14.20
CA VAL A 73 4.77 2.74 -13.21
C VAL A 73 5.38 2.27 -11.91
N ILE A 74 6.25 3.09 -11.33
CA ILE A 74 6.81 2.89 -9.99
C ILE A 74 6.26 3.97 -9.06
N SER A 75 5.81 3.54 -7.86
CA SER A 75 5.72 4.42 -6.71
C SER A 75 6.73 4.03 -5.64
N THR A 76 7.22 5.03 -4.92
CA THR A 76 7.99 4.84 -3.68
C THR A 76 7.57 5.89 -2.64
N LYS A 77 8.26 5.92 -1.51
CA LYS A 77 7.85 6.75 -0.38
C LYS A 77 9.01 7.62 0.12
N VAL A 78 8.67 8.73 0.75
CA VAL A 78 9.61 9.67 1.37
C VAL A 78 9.26 9.87 2.85
N GLY A 79 10.15 10.51 3.62
CA GLY A 79 10.00 10.73 5.06
C GLY A 79 10.81 9.75 5.91
N ARG A 80 11.45 8.76 5.28
CA ARG A 80 12.39 7.85 5.92
C ARG A 80 13.62 7.70 5.05
N LEU A 81 14.78 8.12 5.57
CA LEU A 81 16.07 7.97 4.91
C LEU A 81 16.75 6.69 5.36
N VAL A 82 17.31 5.96 4.42
CA VAL A 82 18.20 4.82 4.68
C VAL A 82 19.64 5.31 4.59
N LEU A 83 20.36 5.28 5.70
CA LEU A 83 21.72 5.75 5.77
C LEU A 83 22.70 4.61 5.41
N ASP A 84 23.94 4.97 5.03
CA ASP A 84 25.01 4.00 4.81
C ASP A 84 25.53 3.40 6.13
N GLU A 85 25.27 4.07 7.25
CA GLU A 85 25.61 3.61 8.59
C GLU A 85 24.90 2.29 8.89
N VAL A 86 25.69 1.31 9.35
CA VAL A 86 25.21 -0.02 9.75
C VAL A 86 25.02 -0.05 11.26
N GLU A 87 23.87 -0.55 11.69
CA GLU A 87 23.54 -0.73 13.10
C GLU A 87 23.56 -2.22 13.49
N ASP A 88 23.76 -2.47 14.77
CA ASP A 88 23.47 -3.79 15.33
C ASP A 88 21.95 -4.03 15.34
N VAL A 89 21.49 -4.81 14.39
CA VAL A 89 20.05 -5.13 14.23
C VAL A 89 19.48 -5.90 15.42
N SER A 90 20.32 -6.57 16.22
CA SER A 90 19.86 -7.30 17.42
C SER A 90 19.40 -6.37 18.54
N ALA A 91 19.89 -5.13 18.54
CA ALA A 91 19.54 -4.10 19.51
C ALA A 91 18.53 -3.07 18.95
N ARG A 92 18.10 -3.24 17.69
CA ARG A 92 17.23 -2.27 17.03
C ARG A 92 15.81 -2.36 17.58
N ASP A 93 15.40 -1.34 18.29
CA ASP A 93 13.98 -1.11 18.58
C ASP A 93 13.33 -0.46 17.34
N LEU A 94 12.66 -1.26 16.54
CA LEU A 94 11.90 -0.78 15.40
C LEU A 94 10.44 -0.49 15.76
N GLY A 95 10.09 -0.58 17.06
CA GLY A 95 8.71 -0.60 17.51
C GLY A 95 7.96 -1.84 16.98
N GLU A 96 6.75 -2.09 17.46
CA GLU A 96 5.95 -3.25 17.04
C GLU A 96 5.82 -3.39 15.52
N LYS A 97 5.74 -2.28 14.79
CA LYS A 97 5.61 -2.29 13.33
C LYS A 97 6.92 -2.43 12.58
N GLY A 98 8.03 -2.02 13.17
CA GLY A 98 9.35 -2.17 12.59
C GLY A 98 9.88 -3.60 12.66
N GLU A 99 9.52 -4.34 13.70
CA GLU A 99 9.84 -5.76 13.90
C GLU A 99 9.46 -6.63 12.68
N VAL A 100 8.46 -6.24 11.91
CA VAL A 100 8.05 -6.98 10.70
C VAL A 100 9.15 -7.05 9.64
N PHE A 101 10.16 -6.15 9.67
CA PHE A 101 11.32 -6.10 8.75
C PHE A 101 12.65 -6.47 9.40
N LYS A 102 12.64 -7.21 10.51
CA LYS A 102 13.87 -7.59 11.24
C LYS A 102 14.93 -8.35 10.39
N TYR A 103 14.51 -8.97 9.30
CA TYR A 103 15.40 -9.65 8.34
C TYR A 103 15.83 -8.73 7.17
N GLY A 104 15.54 -7.43 7.24
CA GLY A 104 16.01 -6.44 6.28
C GLY A 104 17.51 -6.17 6.39
N ARG A 105 17.99 -5.21 5.60
CA ARG A 105 19.39 -4.77 5.64
C ARG A 105 19.67 -4.09 7.00
N PRO A 106 20.93 -4.16 7.48
CA PRO A 106 21.31 -3.58 8.76
C PRO A 106 21.51 -2.04 8.71
N ASN A 107 21.14 -1.40 7.64
CA ASN A 107 21.27 0.04 7.47
C ASN A 107 20.37 0.81 8.44
N ARG A 108 20.88 1.87 9.02
CA ARG A 108 20.11 2.78 9.88
C ARG A 108 19.06 3.51 9.10
N ILE A 109 17.85 3.60 9.68
CA ILE A 109 16.73 4.36 9.13
C ILE A 109 16.45 5.55 10.06
N VAL A 110 16.31 6.73 9.46
CA VAL A 110 15.93 7.95 10.19
C VAL A 110 14.67 8.54 9.61
N ASN A 111 13.78 9.04 10.47
CA ASN A 111 12.58 9.76 10.06
C ASN A 111 12.94 11.23 9.84
N ASP A 112 12.75 11.72 8.62
CA ASP A 112 12.99 13.11 8.26
C ASP A 112 12.06 13.53 7.13
N TYR A 113 11.09 14.40 7.44
CA TYR A 113 10.13 14.95 6.49
C TYR A 113 10.52 16.35 5.99
N SER A 114 11.76 16.79 6.23
CA SER A 114 12.23 18.06 5.71
C SER A 114 12.27 18.07 4.18
N TYR A 115 12.33 19.28 3.64
CA TYR A 115 12.40 19.50 2.19
C TYR A 115 13.63 18.81 1.57
N ASP A 116 14.82 19.06 2.14
CA ASP A 116 16.09 18.53 1.61
C ASP A 116 16.18 17.00 1.80
N ALA A 117 15.72 16.46 2.92
CA ALA A 117 15.64 15.02 3.12
C ALA A 117 14.70 14.33 2.11
N THR A 118 13.63 15.01 1.73
CA THR A 118 12.69 14.50 0.71
C THR A 118 13.37 14.41 -0.67
N LEU A 119 14.09 15.45 -1.10
CA LEU A 119 14.85 15.42 -2.35
C LEU A 119 15.90 14.30 -2.33
N ARG A 120 16.68 14.22 -1.25
CA ARG A 120 17.66 13.15 -1.07
C ARG A 120 17.00 11.76 -1.10
N SER A 121 15.85 11.59 -0.47
CA SER A 121 15.13 10.31 -0.47
C SER A 121 14.75 9.85 -1.88
N ILE A 122 14.34 10.77 -2.76
CA ILE A 122 14.05 10.48 -4.17
C ILE A 122 15.32 10.03 -4.89
N ASP A 123 16.43 10.78 -4.76
CA ASP A 123 17.72 10.44 -5.40
C ASP A 123 18.22 9.06 -4.92
N ASP A 124 18.20 8.81 -3.63
CA ASP A 124 18.59 7.52 -3.02
C ASP A 124 17.70 6.37 -3.51
N SER A 125 16.40 6.61 -3.70
CA SER A 125 15.46 5.59 -4.22
C SER A 125 15.70 5.34 -5.72
N LEU A 126 15.96 6.36 -6.52
CA LEU A 126 16.36 6.21 -7.93
C LEU A 126 17.60 5.31 -8.07
N ALA A 127 18.62 5.55 -7.21
CA ALA A 127 19.83 4.73 -7.18
C ALA A 127 19.56 3.26 -6.81
N ARG A 128 18.74 3.01 -5.77
CA ARG A 128 18.38 1.63 -5.35
C ARG A 128 17.51 0.91 -6.37
N LEU A 129 16.55 1.62 -6.96
CA LEU A 129 15.66 1.11 -8.03
C LEU A 129 16.36 0.99 -9.40
N LYS A 130 17.60 1.51 -9.53
CA LYS A 130 18.39 1.49 -10.77
C LYS A 130 17.61 2.09 -11.97
N THR A 131 16.91 3.18 -11.73
CA THR A 131 16.07 3.87 -12.73
C THR A 131 16.29 5.37 -12.69
N ASP A 132 15.97 6.05 -13.77
CA ASP A 132 16.07 7.49 -13.91
C ASP A 132 14.78 8.24 -13.56
N ARG A 133 13.68 7.52 -13.22
CA ARG A 133 12.40 8.16 -12.89
C ARG A 133 11.55 7.33 -11.93
N ILE A 134 10.76 8.04 -11.14
CA ILE A 134 9.69 7.54 -10.26
C ILE A 134 8.42 8.33 -10.63
N GLU A 135 7.34 7.64 -10.91
CA GLU A 135 6.10 8.32 -11.30
C GLU A 135 5.33 8.85 -10.10
N ILE A 136 5.31 8.14 -8.97
CA ILE A 136 4.51 8.54 -7.80
C ILE A 136 5.37 8.51 -6.54
N ALA A 137 5.30 9.57 -5.74
CA ALA A 137 5.95 9.65 -4.44
C ALA A 137 4.92 9.83 -3.31
N TRP A 138 4.92 8.92 -2.32
CA TRP A 138 4.06 8.99 -1.16
C TRP A 138 4.80 9.50 0.07
N VAL A 139 4.22 10.41 0.84
CA VAL A 139 4.73 10.74 2.18
C VAL A 139 4.30 9.65 3.15
N HIS A 140 5.29 8.96 3.73
CA HIS A 140 5.09 7.70 4.42
C HIS A 140 4.72 7.88 5.88
N ASP A 141 3.61 7.24 6.30
CA ASP A 141 3.23 6.98 7.69
C ASP A 141 3.28 8.21 8.64
N VAL A 142 2.96 9.40 8.14
CA VAL A 142 2.85 10.61 8.96
C VAL A 142 1.53 10.57 9.75
N ALA A 143 1.44 9.64 10.71
CA ALA A 143 0.20 9.28 11.38
C ALA A 143 0.42 8.82 12.83
N GLN A 144 -0.67 8.83 13.62
CA GLN A 144 -0.66 8.51 15.04
C GLN A 144 -0.12 7.10 15.35
N ASP A 145 -0.38 6.13 14.48
CA ASP A 145 0.06 4.75 14.67
C ASP A 145 1.59 4.55 14.59
N PHE A 146 2.35 5.57 14.13
CA PHE A 146 3.81 5.58 14.14
C PHE A 146 4.39 6.59 15.15
N TYR A 147 3.69 7.70 15.40
CA TYR A 147 4.23 8.80 16.19
C TYR A 147 3.44 9.11 17.47
N GLY A 148 2.42 8.29 17.80
CA GLY A 148 1.58 8.55 18.97
C GLY A 148 1.05 9.97 18.98
N ASP A 149 1.16 10.67 20.10
CA ASP A 149 0.67 12.04 20.26
C ASP A 149 1.48 13.09 19.49
N GLU A 150 2.70 12.75 19.05
CA GLU A 150 3.57 13.65 18.29
C GLU A 150 3.23 13.70 16.78
N TRP A 151 2.28 12.89 16.32
CA TRP A 151 1.99 12.76 14.89
C TRP A 151 1.58 14.08 14.20
N LEU A 152 0.92 15.00 14.93
CA LEU A 152 0.57 16.32 14.39
C LEU A 152 1.81 17.20 14.17
N ALA A 153 2.82 17.12 15.04
CA ALA A 153 4.09 17.82 14.85
C ALA A 153 4.84 17.24 13.64
N MET A 154 4.82 15.91 13.47
CA MET A 154 5.41 15.25 12.30
C MET A 154 4.66 15.59 11.01
N PHE A 155 3.33 15.68 11.06
CA PHE A 155 2.51 16.12 9.93
C PHE A 155 2.84 17.57 9.55
N GLU A 156 3.01 18.47 10.52
CA GLU A 156 3.40 19.86 10.27
C GLU A 156 4.81 19.96 9.66
N SER A 157 5.75 19.13 10.12
CA SER A 157 7.07 18.98 9.49
C SER A 157 6.94 18.53 8.02
N ALA A 158 6.12 17.53 7.76
CA ALA A 158 5.84 17.07 6.41
C ALA A 158 5.16 18.16 5.55
N ARG A 159 4.21 18.91 6.14
CA ARG A 159 3.49 19.99 5.44
C ARG A 159 4.42 21.10 4.97
N THR A 160 5.36 21.51 5.81
CA THR A 160 6.32 22.58 5.51
C THR A 160 7.53 22.11 4.70
N GLY A 161 7.84 20.81 4.71
CA GLY A 161 8.97 20.17 4.03
C GLY A 161 8.53 19.29 2.86
N ALA A 162 8.21 18.03 3.13
CA ALA A 162 7.97 16.99 2.12
C ALA A 162 6.87 17.34 1.12
N PHE A 163 5.72 17.89 1.58
CA PHE A 163 4.63 18.21 0.66
C PHE A 163 5.04 19.29 -0.34
N ARG A 164 5.82 20.30 0.11
CA ARG A 164 6.33 21.36 -0.76
C ARG A 164 7.37 20.86 -1.76
N ALA A 165 8.25 19.96 -1.30
CA ALA A 165 9.24 19.35 -2.19
C ALA A 165 8.56 18.53 -3.29
N LEU A 166 7.58 17.70 -2.92
CA LEU A 166 6.87 16.84 -3.87
C LEU A 166 5.95 17.64 -4.82
N ASP A 167 5.29 18.70 -4.32
CA ASP A 167 4.48 19.60 -5.15
C ASP A 167 5.35 20.28 -6.22
N ARG A 168 6.56 20.75 -5.83
CA ARG A 168 7.54 21.29 -6.77
C ARG A 168 8.03 20.24 -7.77
N LEU A 169 8.44 19.04 -7.32
CA LEU A 169 8.93 17.98 -8.21
C LEU A 169 7.87 17.57 -9.24
N ARG A 170 6.58 17.55 -8.84
CA ARG A 170 5.49 17.32 -9.78
C ARG A 170 5.33 18.47 -10.77
N ASP A 171 5.33 19.71 -10.32
CA ASP A 171 5.20 20.89 -11.20
C ASP A 171 6.36 21.01 -12.19
N GLU A 172 7.57 20.58 -11.80
CA GLU A 172 8.76 20.47 -12.66
C GLU A 172 8.72 19.22 -13.58
N GLY A 173 7.75 18.31 -13.39
CA GLY A 173 7.61 17.08 -14.19
C GLY A 173 8.58 15.97 -13.84
N VAL A 174 9.31 16.07 -12.72
CA VAL A 174 10.24 15.05 -12.21
C VAL A 174 9.46 13.83 -11.74
N ILE A 175 8.34 14.04 -11.05
CA ILE A 175 7.35 13.01 -10.73
C ILE A 175 6.01 13.37 -11.41
N LYS A 176 5.08 12.40 -11.46
CA LYS A 176 3.74 12.60 -12.06
C LYS A 176 2.66 12.86 -11.03
N ALA A 177 2.83 12.29 -9.83
CA ALA A 177 1.84 12.38 -8.76
C ALA A 177 2.49 12.29 -7.38
N TRP A 178 1.83 12.87 -6.38
CA TRP A 178 2.19 12.71 -4.99
C TRP A 178 0.96 12.67 -4.06
N GLY A 179 1.17 12.22 -2.84
CA GLY A 179 0.17 12.23 -1.77
C GLY A 179 0.69 11.53 -0.51
N LEU A 180 -0.22 11.04 0.33
CA LEU A 180 0.16 10.29 1.53
C LEU A 180 0.08 8.80 1.30
N GLY A 181 1.03 8.05 1.88
CA GLY A 181 0.99 6.59 2.01
C GLY A 181 0.88 6.22 3.49
N VAL A 182 -0.33 5.93 3.98
CA VAL A 182 -0.63 5.82 5.41
C VAL A 182 -1.56 4.64 5.71
N ASN A 183 -1.57 4.22 7.00
CA ASN A 183 -2.48 3.20 7.54
C ASN A 183 -3.63 3.84 8.36
N ARG A 184 -3.86 5.14 8.25
CA ARG A 184 -4.90 5.88 8.98
C ARG A 184 -5.59 6.85 8.05
N VAL A 185 -6.87 7.11 8.32
CA VAL A 185 -7.67 8.03 7.51
C VAL A 185 -7.43 9.51 7.90
N GLU A 186 -7.10 9.76 9.15
CA GLU A 186 -7.00 11.09 9.74
C GLU A 186 -5.97 12.00 9.03
N PRO A 187 -4.76 11.54 8.67
CA PRO A 187 -3.82 12.38 7.90
C PRO A 187 -4.35 12.76 6.51
N ILE A 188 -5.09 11.85 5.87
CA ILE A 188 -5.69 12.14 4.56
C ILE A 188 -6.76 13.21 4.70
N GLU A 189 -7.64 13.10 5.71
CA GLU A 189 -8.67 14.09 5.97
C GLU A 189 -8.07 15.46 6.25
N LEU A 190 -7.03 15.51 7.10
CA LEU A 190 -6.33 16.74 7.43
C LEU A 190 -5.70 17.36 6.19
N LEU A 191 -5.04 16.59 5.33
CA LEU A 191 -4.45 17.11 4.09
C LEU A 191 -5.52 17.61 3.11
N LEU A 192 -6.65 16.91 3.01
CA LEU A 192 -7.75 17.32 2.15
C LEU A 192 -8.39 18.66 2.62
N ASP A 193 -8.34 18.95 3.91
CA ASP A 193 -8.92 20.20 4.46
C ASP A 193 -7.92 21.38 4.45
N LEU A 194 -6.64 21.17 4.04
CA LEU A 194 -5.65 22.22 3.89
C LEU A 194 -5.76 22.92 2.54
N GLU A 195 -5.66 24.26 2.56
CA GLU A 195 -5.61 25.09 1.35
C GLU A 195 -4.18 25.15 0.78
N GLY A 196 -4.07 25.34 -0.53
CA GLY A 196 -2.81 25.59 -1.21
C GLY A 196 -1.93 24.38 -1.46
N LEU A 197 -2.37 23.17 -1.07
CA LEU A 197 -1.72 21.90 -1.37
C LEU A 197 -2.59 21.08 -2.35
N ARG A 198 -1.95 20.39 -3.29
CA ARG A 198 -2.64 19.70 -4.37
C ARG A 198 -2.14 18.26 -4.52
N PRO A 199 -2.48 17.38 -3.54
CA PRO A 199 -2.17 15.96 -3.72
C PRO A 199 -2.93 15.40 -4.93
N ASP A 200 -2.36 14.40 -5.59
CA ASP A 200 -2.97 13.74 -6.76
C ASP A 200 -3.75 12.48 -6.37
N GLY A 201 -3.56 11.99 -5.15
CA GLY A 201 -4.26 10.85 -4.58
C GLY A 201 -3.58 10.32 -3.33
N PHE A 202 -3.95 9.12 -2.90
CA PHE A 202 -3.46 8.55 -1.65
C PHE A 202 -3.23 7.04 -1.78
N LEU A 203 -2.27 6.53 -1.00
CA LEU A 203 -2.16 5.11 -0.70
C LEU A 203 -2.67 4.88 0.72
N LEU A 204 -3.76 4.14 0.83
CA LEU A 204 -4.39 3.81 2.11
C LEU A 204 -4.29 2.30 2.36
N ALA A 205 -3.50 1.91 3.35
CA ALA A 205 -3.27 0.51 3.65
C ALA A 205 -4.15 0.01 4.80
N GLY A 206 -4.84 -1.11 4.57
CA GLY A 206 -5.58 -1.83 5.59
C GLY A 206 -6.87 -1.18 6.09
N ARG A 207 -7.27 0.01 5.57
CA ARG A 207 -8.44 0.77 6.06
C ARG A 207 -9.61 0.85 5.07
N TYR A 208 -9.45 0.28 3.88
CA TYR A 208 -10.56 0.00 2.97
C TYR A 208 -10.46 -1.44 2.50
N THR A 209 -10.78 -2.35 3.38
CA THR A 209 -10.76 -3.80 3.18
C THR A 209 -12.09 -4.42 3.61
N LEU A 210 -12.31 -5.68 3.28
CA LEU A 210 -13.50 -6.40 3.72
C LEU A 210 -13.63 -6.46 5.26
N LEU A 211 -12.49 -6.42 5.98
CA LEU A 211 -12.47 -6.46 7.45
C LEU A 211 -12.60 -5.09 8.11
N ASP A 212 -12.04 -4.04 7.49
CA ASP A 212 -12.07 -2.67 8.00
C ASP A 212 -12.24 -1.67 6.87
N HIS A 213 -13.38 -0.98 6.82
CA HIS A 213 -13.71 -0.03 5.75
C HIS A 213 -14.60 1.14 6.17
N SER A 214 -15.32 1.04 7.28
CA SER A 214 -16.39 2.00 7.60
C SER A 214 -15.89 3.43 7.73
N ARG A 215 -14.75 3.66 8.39
CA ARG A 215 -14.18 5.01 8.52
C ARG A 215 -13.77 5.59 7.17
N ALA A 216 -13.03 4.82 6.36
CA ALA A 216 -12.60 5.26 5.04
C ALA A 216 -13.81 5.51 4.14
N LEU A 217 -14.79 4.59 4.13
CA LEU A 217 -16.02 4.69 3.36
C LEU A 217 -16.78 5.99 3.64
N GLN A 218 -16.94 6.34 4.92
CA GLN A 218 -17.78 7.48 5.33
C GLN A 218 -17.04 8.81 5.28
N ARG A 219 -15.72 8.84 5.47
CA ARG A 219 -14.97 10.08 5.72
C ARG A 219 -14.02 10.45 4.59
N VAL A 220 -13.36 9.48 3.95
CA VAL A 220 -12.31 9.74 2.95
C VAL A 220 -12.80 9.51 1.52
N MET A 221 -13.43 8.35 1.24
CA MET A 221 -13.83 7.99 -0.11
C MET A 221 -14.72 9.03 -0.80
N PRO A 222 -15.74 9.61 -0.14
CA PRO A 222 -16.58 10.64 -0.77
C PRO A 222 -15.78 11.91 -1.13
N LYS A 223 -14.93 12.40 -0.22
CA LYS A 223 -14.10 13.61 -0.45
C LYS A 223 -13.10 13.41 -1.59
N VAL A 224 -12.52 12.20 -1.68
CA VAL A 224 -11.57 11.82 -2.74
C VAL A 224 -12.28 11.76 -4.09
N ALA A 225 -13.44 11.11 -4.15
CA ALA A 225 -14.25 11.02 -5.37
C ALA A 225 -14.74 12.40 -5.86
N GLU A 226 -15.24 13.25 -4.94
CA GLU A 226 -15.69 14.61 -5.24
C GLU A 226 -14.59 15.46 -5.88
N ARG A 227 -13.33 15.26 -5.46
CA ARG A 227 -12.17 15.99 -5.98
C ARG A 227 -11.53 15.35 -7.22
N GLY A 228 -12.07 14.24 -7.71
CA GLY A 228 -11.51 13.50 -8.84
C GLY A 228 -10.15 12.87 -8.55
N LEU A 229 -9.83 12.65 -7.27
CA LEU A 229 -8.62 11.99 -6.82
C LEU A 229 -8.84 10.46 -6.78
N GLY A 230 -7.75 9.70 -6.63
CA GLY A 230 -7.79 8.23 -6.54
C GLY A 230 -7.17 7.70 -5.25
N ILE A 231 -7.63 6.52 -4.83
CA ILE A 231 -7.01 5.74 -3.73
C ILE A 231 -6.33 4.50 -4.30
N VAL A 232 -5.07 4.29 -3.95
CA VAL A 232 -4.41 2.99 -4.05
C VAL A 232 -4.61 2.27 -2.72
N VAL A 233 -5.21 1.09 -2.74
CA VAL A 233 -5.43 0.31 -1.51
C VAL A 233 -4.31 -0.71 -1.34
N GLY A 234 -3.52 -0.54 -0.26
CA GLY A 234 -2.54 -1.50 0.20
C GLY A 234 -3.14 -2.49 1.21
N GLY A 235 -2.52 -3.67 1.33
CA GLY A 235 -2.89 -4.66 2.32
C GLY A 235 -4.36 -5.13 2.26
N PRO A 236 -4.93 -5.46 1.08
CA PRO A 236 -6.35 -5.80 0.93
C PRO A 236 -6.77 -7.04 1.74
N TYR A 237 -5.80 -7.84 2.16
CA TYR A 237 -6.02 -9.04 2.99
C TYR A 237 -5.78 -8.79 4.48
N SER A 238 -5.63 -7.51 4.89
CA SER A 238 -5.47 -7.10 6.30
C SER A 238 -4.36 -7.88 7.00
N SER A 239 -3.11 -7.74 6.50
CA SER A 239 -1.91 -8.47 6.97
C SER A 239 -2.02 -10.00 6.89
N GLY A 240 -2.92 -10.50 6.05
CA GLY A 240 -3.15 -11.93 5.83
C GLY A 240 -4.33 -12.51 6.61
N ALA A 241 -4.89 -11.82 7.60
CA ALA A 241 -6.01 -12.33 8.41
C ALA A 241 -7.18 -12.82 7.55
N LEU A 242 -7.58 -12.07 6.53
CA LEU A 242 -8.70 -12.42 5.65
C LEU A 242 -8.51 -13.77 4.96
N VAL A 243 -7.28 -14.14 4.64
CA VAL A 243 -6.94 -15.37 3.90
C VAL A 243 -6.34 -16.46 4.78
N GLY A 244 -6.63 -16.43 6.09
CA GLY A 244 -6.23 -17.45 7.05
C GLY A 244 -4.85 -17.26 7.69
N GLY A 245 -4.21 -16.11 7.48
CA GLY A 245 -2.99 -15.74 8.19
C GLY A 245 -3.26 -15.29 9.64
N PRO A 246 -2.22 -15.30 10.50
CA PRO A 246 -2.40 -15.02 11.92
C PRO A 246 -2.47 -13.54 12.26
N ASN A 247 -2.07 -12.65 11.34
CA ASN A 247 -1.85 -11.23 11.62
C ASN A 247 -2.96 -10.34 11.05
N PHE A 248 -3.35 -9.34 11.85
CA PHE A 248 -4.17 -8.19 11.48
C PHE A 248 -3.44 -6.92 11.88
N GLU A 249 -3.34 -5.93 11.00
CA GLU A 249 -2.60 -4.67 11.27
C GLU A 249 -1.15 -4.90 11.77
N TYR A 250 -0.46 -5.88 11.17
CA TYR A 250 0.92 -6.28 11.49
C TYR A 250 1.11 -6.93 12.87
N ALA A 251 0.07 -7.12 13.66
CA ALA A 251 0.05 -7.78 14.97
C ALA A 251 -0.84 -9.04 14.94
N PRO A 252 -0.78 -9.92 15.95
CA PRO A 252 -1.69 -11.05 16.05
C PRO A 252 -3.16 -10.61 16.02
N ALA A 253 -3.98 -11.30 15.21
CA ALA A 253 -5.39 -10.99 15.05
C ALA A 253 -6.16 -11.24 16.34
N THR A 254 -7.02 -10.29 16.74
CA THR A 254 -7.88 -10.41 17.91
C THR A 254 -8.98 -11.46 17.70
N PRO A 255 -9.56 -12.04 18.78
CA PRO A 255 -10.69 -12.96 18.66
C PRO A 255 -11.87 -12.41 17.87
N ALA A 256 -12.16 -11.11 17.98
CA ALA A 256 -13.24 -10.45 17.25
C ALA A 256 -12.97 -10.42 15.73
N ILE A 257 -11.73 -10.19 15.32
CA ILE A 257 -11.33 -10.24 13.91
C ILE A 257 -11.42 -11.68 13.39
N LEU A 258 -10.94 -12.65 14.15
CA LEU A 258 -11.01 -14.07 13.77
C LEU A 258 -12.45 -14.55 13.62
N ASP A 259 -13.38 -14.13 14.52
CA ASP A 259 -14.81 -14.40 14.39
C ASP A 259 -15.39 -13.80 13.11
N LYS A 260 -15.09 -12.51 12.84
CA LYS A 260 -15.53 -11.85 11.60
C LYS A 260 -15.05 -12.59 10.35
N VAL A 261 -13.77 -13.00 10.33
CA VAL A 261 -13.19 -13.79 9.22
C VAL A 261 -13.92 -15.13 9.06
N ALA A 262 -14.17 -15.86 10.17
CA ALA A 262 -14.86 -17.14 10.14
C ALA A 262 -16.30 -17.02 9.59
N ARG A 263 -17.01 -15.97 9.98
CA ARG A 263 -18.38 -15.69 9.49
C ARG A 263 -18.38 -15.34 7.99
N ILE A 264 -17.43 -14.52 7.52
CA ILE A 264 -17.28 -14.22 6.09
C ILE A 264 -16.94 -15.51 5.33
N LYS A 265 -16.01 -16.32 5.87
CA LYS A 265 -15.62 -17.58 5.26
C LYS A 265 -16.79 -18.57 5.12
N THR A 266 -17.64 -18.66 6.14
CA THR A 266 -18.84 -19.51 6.08
C THR A 266 -19.75 -19.13 4.92
N LEU A 267 -19.93 -17.83 4.67
CA LEU A 267 -20.70 -17.34 3.52
C LEU A 267 -19.97 -17.62 2.21
N ALA A 268 -18.67 -17.35 2.15
CA ALA A 268 -17.86 -17.59 0.96
C ALA A 268 -17.89 -19.07 0.54
N ASP A 269 -17.72 -20.00 1.51
CA ASP A 269 -17.79 -21.45 1.27
C ASP A 269 -19.16 -21.87 0.72
N ARG A 270 -20.25 -21.30 1.25
CA ARG A 270 -21.62 -21.58 0.78
C ARG A 270 -21.83 -21.18 -0.67
N HIS A 271 -21.24 -20.05 -1.09
CA HIS A 271 -21.33 -19.55 -2.45
C HIS A 271 -20.21 -20.09 -3.36
N GLY A 272 -19.30 -20.92 -2.84
CA GLY A 272 -18.20 -21.51 -3.61
C GLY A 272 -17.16 -20.50 -4.10
N ILE A 273 -16.97 -19.39 -3.36
CA ILE A 273 -16.03 -18.33 -3.73
C ILE A 273 -14.80 -18.31 -2.81
N SER A 274 -13.69 -17.82 -3.33
CA SER A 274 -12.47 -17.65 -2.54
C SER A 274 -12.51 -16.38 -1.69
N MET A 275 -11.86 -16.42 -0.50
CA MET A 275 -11.68 -15.24 0.35
C MET A 275 -10.84 -14.15 -0.33
N LYS A 276 -9.95 -14.52 -1.24
CA LYS A 276 -9.19 -13.57 -2.05
C LYS A 276 -10.09 -12.82 -3.02
N ALA A 277 -11.00 -13.50 -3.71
CA ALA A 277 -11.97 -12.88 -4.59
C ALA A 277 -12.88 -11.91 -3.83
N ALA A 278 -13.42 -12.34 -2.71
CA ALA A 278 -14.22 -11.48 -1.83
C ALA A 278 -13.43 -10.21 -1.43
N GLY A 279 -12.18 -10.34 -1.00
CA GLY A 279 -11.37 -9.21 -0.56
C GLY A 279 -11.01 -8.24 -1.68
N LEU A 280 -10.50 -8.73 -2.82
CA LEU A 280 -10.06 -7.86 -3.92
C LEU A 280 -11.24 -7.19 -4.63
N GLN A 281 -12.30 -7.93 -4.91
CA GLN A 281 -13.45 -7.40 -5.64
C GLN A 281 -14.24 -6.41 -4.79
N PHE A 282 -14.35 -6.61 -3.46
CA PHE A 282 -14.91 -5.61 -2.54
C PHE A 282 -14.15 -4.28 -2.65
N VAL A 283 -12.83 -4.31 -2.55
CA VAL A 283 -12.00 -3.10 -2.63
C VAL A 283 -12.18 -2.38 -3.95
N LEU A 284 -12.14 -3.11 -5.06
CA LEU A 284 -12.22 -2.55 -6.42
C LEU A 284 -13.61 -2.09 -6.84
N ALA A 285 -14.66 -2.47 -6.11
CA ALA A 285 -16.03 -2.02 -6.38
C ALA A 285 -16.24 -0.52 -6.04
N ASN A 286 -15.40 0.04 -5.17
CA ASN A 286 -15.50 1.47 -4.86
C ASN A 286 -14.88 2.32 -5.98
N PRO A 287 -15.64 3.27 -6.58
CA PRO A 287 -15.17 4.09 -7.70
C PRO A 287 -13.98 4.99 -7.36
N ALA A 288 -13.79 5.37 -6.09
CA ALA A 288 -12.61 6.12 -5.65
C ALA A 288 -11.32 5.29 -5.67
N VAL A 289 -11.40 3.95 -5.76
CA VAL A 289 -10.23 3.09 -5.81
C VAL A 289 -9.64 3.04 -7.22
N ALA A 290 -8.44 3.59 -7.37
CA ALA A 290 -7.67 3.57 -8.61
C ALA A 290 -7.01 2.21 -8.85
N ALA A 291 -6.43 1.61 -7.80
CA ALA A 291 -5.83 0.29 -7.86
C ALA A 291 -5.78 -0.37 -6.48
N VAL A 292 -5.61 -1.69 -6.48
CA VAL A 292 -5.28 -2.50 -5.30
C VAL A 292 -3.88 -3.10 -5.48
N ILE A 293 -3.07 -3.10 -4.41
CA ILE A 293 -1.69 -3.59 -4.42
C ILE A 293 -1.47 -4.67 -3.35
N PRO A 294 -1.97 -5.90 -3.55
CA PRO A 294 -1.64 -6.99 -2.66
C PRO A 294 -0.13 -7.24 -2.64
N GLY A 295 0.40 -7.59 -1.47
CA GLY A 295 1.78 -8.00 -1.31
C GLY A 295 1.92 -9.51 -1.54
N ALA A 296 2.97 -9.91 -2.26
CA ALA A 296 3.33 -11.32 -2.44
C ALA A 296 4.78 -11.58 -2.04
N SER A 297 5.02 -12.69 -1.36
CA SER A 297 6.36 -13.14 -0.96
C SER A 297 6.83 -14.37 -1.75
N ARG A 298 6.04 -14.82 -2.75
CA ARG A 298 6.32 -15.96 -3.63
C ARG A 298 5.46 -15.89 -4.89
N PRO A 299 5.93 -16.46 -6.01
CA PRO A 299 5.31 -16.34 -7.33
C PRO A 299 3.84 -16.78 -7.39
N GLU A 300 3.50 -17.88 -6.70
CA GLU A 300 2.15 -18.48 -6.75
C GLU A 300 1.07 -17.52 -6.31
N ARG A 301 1.38 -16.63 -5.34
CA ARG A 301 0.42 -15.63 -4.83
C ARG A 301 -0.01 -14.62 -5.89
N ILE A 302 0.86 -14.33 -6.86
CA ILE A 302 0.53 -13.44 -7.99
C ILE A 302 -0.58 -14.06 -8.85
N ALA A 303 -0.39 -15.33 -9.25
CA ALA A 303 -1.39 -16.06 -10.04
C ALA A 303 -2.72 -16.23 -9.30
N GLU A 304 -2.66 -16.50 -7.98
CA GLU A 304 -3.84 -16.60 -7.12
C GLU A 304 -4.64 -15.28 -7.08
N ASP A 305 -3.96 -14.13 -6.97
CA ASP A 305 -4.62 -12.82 -6.94
C ASP A 305 -5.27 -12.49 -8.29
N ARG A 306 -4.61 -12.84 -9.39
CA ARG A 306 -5.18 -12.70 -10.73
C ARG A 306 -6.39 -13.61 -10.94
N ALA A 307 -6.35 -14.85 -10.49
CA ALA A 307 -7.47 -15.78 -10.54
C ALA A 307 -8.67 -15.24 -9.73
N ALA A 308 -8.42 -14.74 -8.53
CA ALA A 308 -9.42 -14.15 -7.65
C ALA A 308 -10.17 -12.95 -8.28
N LEU A 309 -9.48 -12.13 -9.08
CA LEU A 309 -10.12 -11.03 -9.80
C LEU A 309 -11.03 -11.49 -10.97
N ARG A 310 -10.79 -12.69 -11.48
CA ARG A 310 -11.61 -13.28 -12.57
C ARG A 310 -12.72 -14.18 -12.07
N GLU A 311 -12.73 -14.50 -10.79
CA GLU A 311 -13.74 -15.33 -10.16
C GLU A 311 -15.09 -14.62 -10.16
N THR A 312 -16.14 -15.33 -10.53
CA THR A 312 -17.50 -14.79 -10.50
C THR A 312 -18.04 -14.85 -9.09
N VAL A 313 -18.23 -13.70 -8.46
CA VAL A 313 -18.82 -13.59 -7.13
C VAL A 313 -20.31 -13.26 -7.28
N PRO A 314 -21.23 -14.13 -6.80
CA PRO A 314 -22.67 -13.90 -6.92
C PRO A 314 -23.13 -12.66 -6.12
N THR A 315 -24.10 -11.92 -6.64
CA THR A 315 -24.70 -10.76 -5.94
C THR A 315 -25.33 -11.14 -4.60
N ASP A 316 -25.87 -12.35 -4.48
CA ASP A 316 -26.43 -12.87 -3.23
C ASP A 316 -25.38 -12.94 -2.10
N PHE A 317 -24.11 -13.25 -2.42
CA PHE A 317 -23.04 -13.21 -1.43
C PHE A 317 -22.90 -11.83 -0.79
N TRP A 318 -22.87 -10.77 -1.60
CA TRP A 318 -22.74 -9.39 -1.13
C TRP A 318 -23.97 -8.96 -0.33
N ARG A 319 -25.16 -9.34 -0.78
CA ARG A 319 -26.40 -9.08 -0.05
C ARG A 319 -26.37 -9.73 1.33
N GLU A 320 -25.98 -11.00 1.43
CA GLU A 320 -25.87 -11.73 2.70
C GLU A 320 -24.82 -11.13 3.64
N LEU A 321 -23.68 -10.64 3.13
CA LEU A 321 -22.70 -9.93 3.94
C LEU A 321 -23.28 -8.64 4.56
N ARG A 322 -24.08 -7.88 3.79
CA ARG A 322 -24.75 -6.67 4.29
C ARG A 322 -25.83 -7.02 5.34
N GLU A 323 -26.65 -8.04 5.10
CA GLU A 323 -27.69 -8.50 6.02
C GLU A 323 -27.09 -9.02 7.34
N ALA A 324 -25.96 -9.70 7.29
CA ALA A 324 -25.22 -10.18 8.44
C ALA A 324 -24.43 -9.08 9.20
N GLY A 325 -24.41 -7.83 8.69
CA GLY A 325 -23.63 -6.72 9.25
C GLY A 325 -22.11 -6.94 9.17
N LEU A 326 -21.64 -7.74 8.22
CA LEU A 326 -20.22 -8.01 8.01
C LEU A 326 -19.56 -6.95 7.14
N ILE A 327 -20.36 -6.27 6.29
CA ILE A 327 -19.96 -5.06 5.57
C ILE A 327 -20.99 -3.95 5.78
N ASP A 328 -20.56 -2.70 5.61
CA ASP A 328 -21.44 -1.53 5.67
C ASP A 328 -22.48 -1.62 4.54
N ARG A 329 -23.72 -1.24 4.84
CA ARG A 329 -24.83 -1.27 3.87
C ARG A 329 -24.60 -0.34 2.68
N GLN A 330 -23.84 0.74 2.88
CA GLN A 330 -23.52 1.73 1.87
C GLN A 330 -22.23 1.40 1.09
N ALA A 331 -21.47 0.35 1.51
CA ALA A 331 -20.25 -0.03 0.80
C ALA A 331 -20.59 -0.49 -0.62
N PRO A 332 -20.02 0.11 -1.67
CA PRO A 332 -20.16 -0.38 -3.02
C PRO A 332 -19.65 -1.81 -3.15
N VAL A 333 -20.39 -2.65 -3.87
CA VAL A 333 -20.00 -4.03 -4.17
C VAL A 333 -20.20 -4.31 -5.67
N PRO A 334 -19.55 -5.34 -6.23
CA PRO A 334 -19.77 -5.71 -7.62
C PRO A 334 -21.25 -5.97 -7.91
N GLY A 335 -21.78 -5.33 -8.97
CA GLY A 335 -23.18 -5.45 -9.38
C GLY A 335 -24.14 -4.39 -8.82
N ASP A 336 -23.67 -3.42 -8.05
CA ASP A 336 -24.49 -2.27 -7.59
C ASP A 336 -24.67 -1.18 -8.66
N GLY A 337 -24.11 -1.32 -9.86
CA GLY A 337 -24.14 -0.34 -10.96
C GLY A 337 -25.08 -0.68 -12.08
#